data_f02aed07502078338d3679989732bfee
#
_entry.id   f02aed07502078338d3679989732bfee
#
_cell.length_a   1.000
_cell.length_b   1.000
_cell.length_c   1.000
_cell.angle_alpha   90.00
_cell.angle_beta   90.00
_cell.angle_gamma   90.00
#
_symmetry.space_group_name_H-M   'P 1'
#
loop_
_entity.id
_entity.type
_entity.pdbx_description
1 polymer ?
#
loop_
_entity_poly.entity_id
_entity_poly.type
_entity_poly.pdbx_seq_one_letter_code
_entity_poly.pdbx_strand_id
1 'polypeptide(L)'
;MFEWIDAMMSPVLNLPPVVGIGVISFAISLLIILIYKWTTDQVLMKQLKEEIKQHQKDMKASREDPKKAIELQKKAMEVNMKYMMQSFKPMIFTLIPVFLIFGWLSSAYAADPIKPGQEFQVSXQFLDDAEHAAALSLPQGFAFGTQETQERTGTKQIAWNVIAPQKLQNPKGDEFIIEFTVDGKEFQAEILITNERRVKTPIITEKEYQGTPSLKDAGIQSLSIGNKKAVVMNLFGWKLGWLGTYIIFSLVFSLVLRKLMKVY
;
A
#
# COMPACT_ATOMS: atom_id res chain seq x y z
N MET A 1 11.58 -1.10 -10.75
CA MET A 1 10.41 -1.77 -11.38
C MET A 1 9.36 -0.78 -11.88
N PHE A 2 9.11 0.34 -11.20
CA PHE A 2 8.00 1.27 -11.53
C PHE A 2 8.44 2.55 -12.25
N GLU A 3 9.64 2.61 -12.80
CA GLU A 3 10.20 3.84 -13.42
C GLU A 3 9.32 4.45 -14.52
N TRP A 4 8.73 3.59 -15.36
CA TRP A 4 7.81 4.04 -16.40
C TRP A 4 6.51 4.62 -15.85
N ILE A 5 6.03 4.05 -14.72
CA ILE A 5 4.85 4.59 -14.00
C ILE A 5 5.23 5.92 -13.35
N ASP A 6 6.43 6.02 -12.76
CA ASP A 6 6.91 7.27 -12.14
C ASP A 6 6.95 8.41 -13.17
N ALA A 7 7.45 8.13 -14.38
CA ALA A 7 7.49 9.14 -15.45
C ALA A 7 6.09 9.62 -15.84
N MET A 8 5.13 8.69 -15.92
CA MET A 8 3.74 9.01 -16.27
C MET A 8 3.00 9.71 -15.13
N MET A 9 3.30 9.33 -13.89
CA MET A 9 2.61 9.80 -12.69
C MET A 9 3.31 10.99 -12.00
N SER A 10 4.46 11.45 -12.52
CA SER A 10 5.21 12.54 -11.89
C SER A 10 4.38 13.82 -11.67
N PRO A 11 3.46 14.23 -12.56
CA PRO A 11 2.62 15.40 -12.26
C PRO A 11 1.73 15.20 -11.03
N VAL A 12 1.30 13.96 -10.77
CA VAL A 12 0.44 13.63 -9.61
C VAL A 12 1.25 13.64 -8.32
N LEU A 13 2.53 13.23 -8.37
CA LEU A 13 3.41 13.22 -7.18
C LEU A 13 3.70 14.63 -6.66
N ASN A 14 3.58 15.65 -7.51
CA ASN A 14 3.78 17.06 -7.14
C ASN A 14 2.55 17.66 -6.45
N LEU A 15 1.40 16.97 -6.47
CA LEU A 15 0.18 17.43 -5.80
C LEU A 15 0.21 17.10 -4.30
N PRO A 16 -0.57 17.83 -3.48
CA PRO A 16 -0.76 17.39 -2.09
C PRO A 16 -1.25 15.93 -2.05
N PRO A 17 -0.78 15.11 -1.08
CA PRO A 17 -1.08 13.66 -1.09
C PRO A 17 -2.56 13.29 -1.21
N VAL A 18 -3.43 14.04 -0.52
CA VAL A 18 -4.90 13.82 -0.59
C VAL A 18 -5.40 13.99 -2.02
N VAL A 19 -4.94 15.07 -2.70
CA VAL A 19 -5.36 15.37 -4.07
C VAL A 19 -4.80 14.33 -5.05
N GLY A 20 -3.51 13.99 -4.90
CA GLY A 20 -2.87 12.97 -5.73
C GLY A 20 -3.60 11.63 -5.66
N ILE A 21 -3.87 11.15 -4.44
CA ILE A 21 -4.62 9.89 -4.24
C ILE A 21 -6.05 10.03 -4.76
N GLY A 22 -6.68 11.21 -4.61
CA GLY A 22 -8.01 11.47 -5.17
C GLY A 22 -8.05 11.32 -6.69
N VAL A 23 -7.10 11.92 -7.39
CA VAL A 23 -6.98 11.82 -8.87
C VAL A 23 -6.78 10.36 -9.29
N ILE A 24 -5.88 9.64 -8.62
CA ILE A 24 -5.61 8.23 -8.91
C ILE A 24 -6.84 7.37 -8.63
N SER A 25 -7.51 7.58 -7.49
CA SER A 25 -8.74 6.85 -7.13
C SER A 25 -9.83 7.07 -8.16
N PHE A 26 -9.99 8.30 -8.65
CA PHE A 26 -10.95 8.61 -9.73
C PHE A 26 -10.59 7.87 -11.01
N ALA A 27 -9.33 7.94 -11.44
CA ALA A 27 -8.86 7.29 -12.68
C ALA A 27 -9.05 5.75 -12.61
N ILE A 28 -8.68 5.14 -11.48
CA ILE A 28 -8.87 3.69 -11.26
C ILE A 28 -10.36 3.34 -11.26
N SER A 29 -11.19 4.11 -10.55
CA SER A 29 -12.64 3.86 -10.48
C SER A 29 -13.28 3.96 -11.87
N LEU A 30 -12.87 4.95 -12.65
CA LEU A 30 -13.34 5.12 -14.03
C LEU A 30 -12.90 3.94 -14.91
N LEU A 31 -11.62 3.55 -14.82
CA LEU A 31 -11.08 2.41 -15.58
C LEU A 31 -11.86 1.12 -15.25
N ILE A 32 -12.06 0.84 -13.96
CA ILE A 32 -12.79 -0.35 -13.50
C ILE A 32 -14.21 -0.35 -14.05
N ILE A 33 -14.92 0.78 -13.99
CA ILE A 33 -16.31 0.89 -14.46
C ILE A 33 -16.38 0.76 -15.99
N LEU A 34 -15.41 1.31 -16.73
CA LEU A 34 -15.32 1.13 -18.19
C LEU A 34 -15.11 -0.34 -18.55
N ILE A 35 -14.16 -1.02 -17.89
CA ILE A 35 -13.92 -2.46 -18.09
C ILE A 35 -15.19 -3.23 -17.77
N TYR A 36 -15.84 -2.93 -16.64
CA TYR A 36 -17.08 -3.59 -16.23
C TYR A 36 -18.15 -3.40 -17.30
N LYS A 37 -18.35 -2.17 -17.79
CA LYS A 37 -19.37 -1.85 -18.80
C LYS A 37 -19.11 -2.57 -20.12
N TRP A 38 -17.85 -2.72 -20.52
CA TRP A 38 -17.47 -3.36 -21.79
C TRP A 38 -17.47 -4.90 -21.71
N THR A 39 -17.20 -5.46 -20.56
CA THR A 39 -17.07 -6.93 -20.38
C THR A 39 -18.34 -7.60 -19.91
N THR A 40 -19.36 -6.83 -19.48
CA THR A 40 -20.64 -7.38 -19.01
C THR A 40 -21.79 -6.91 -19.90
N ASP A 41 -22.78 -7.79 -20.06
CA ASP A 41 -24.05 -7.45 -20.71
C ASP A 41 -24.92 -6.68 -19.71
N GLN A 42 -25.01 -5.37 -19.89
CA GLN A 42 -25.72 -4.46 -18.97
C GLN A 42 -27.24 -4.70 -18.99
N VAL A 43 -27.81 -5.15 -20.14
CA VAL A 43 -29.22 -5.47 -20.24
C VAL A 43 -29.52 -6.71 -19.40
N LEU A 44 -28.74 -7.77 -19.59
CA LEU A 44 -28.85 -9.01 -18.82
C LEU A 44 -28.62 -8.73 -17.31
N MET A 45 -27.61 -7.93 -16.94
CA MET A 45 -27.33 -7.59 -15.54
C MET A 45 -28.53 -6.89 -14.88
N LYS A 46 -29.15 -5.96 -15.61
CA LYS A 46 -30.36 -5.26 -15.12
C LYS A 46 -31.52 -6.25 -14.91
N GLN A 47 -31.77 -7.12 -15.90
CA GLN A 47 -32.81 -8.13 -15.81
C GLN A 47 -32.62 -9.07 -14.62
N LEU A 48 -31.40 -9.62 -14.45
CA LEU A 48 -31.08 -10.52 -13.34
C LEU A 48 -31.28 -9.84 -11.98
N LYS A 49 -30.90 -8.56 -11.89
CA LYS A 49 -31.04 -7.77 -10.65
C LYS A 49 -32.55 -7.54 -10.31
N GLU A 50 -33.35 -7.25 -11.31
CA GLU A 50 -34.81 -7.09 -11.14
C GLU A 50 -35.45 -8.41 -10.74
N GLU A 51 -35.05 -9.51 -11.37
CA GLU A 51 -35.54 -10.86 -11.08
C GLU A 51 -35.19 -11.28 -9.63
N ILE A 52 -33.97 -11.02 -9.17
CA ILE A 52 -33.56 -11.27 -7.78
C ILE A 52 -34.49 -10.50 -6.82
N LYS A 53 -34.70 -9.20 -7.11
CA LYS A 53 -35.61 -8.38 -6.26
C LYS A 53 -37.04 -8.92 -6.23
N GLN A 54 -37.54 -9.40 -7.38
CA GLN A 54 -38.88 -9.97 -7.46
C GLN A 54 -38.96 -11.24 -6.61
N HIS A 55 -38.00 -12.17 -6.76
CA HIS A 55 -37.99 -13.39 -5.95
C HIS A 55 -37.91 -13.08 -4.45
N GLN A 56 -37.14 -12.04 -4.05
CA GLN A 56 -37.09 -11.60 -2.65
C GLN A 56 -38.44 -11.10 -2.13
N LYS A 57 -39.19 -10.36 -2.95
CA LYS A 57 -40.55 -9.90 -2.60
C LYS A 57 -41.53 -11.09 -2.49
N ASP A 58 -41.45 -12.01 -3.46
CA ASP A 58 -42.34 -13.18 -3.49
C ASP A 58 -42.07 -14.11 -2.29
N MET A 59 -40.80 -14.28 -1.90
CA MET A 59 -40.43 -15.02 -0.68
C MET A 59 -41.03 -14.38 0.58
N LYS A 60 -40.99 -13.04 0.66
CA LYS A 60 -41.60 -12.32 1.80
C LYS A 60 -43.11 -12.49 1.85
N ALA A 61 -43.77 -12.51 0.66
CA ALA A 61 -45.22 -12.71 0.54
C ALA A 61 -45.63 -14.16 0.83
N SER A 62 -44.75 -15.14 0.65
CA SER A 62 -45.02 -16.58 0.81
C SER A 62 -44.55 -17.14 2.14
N ARG A 63 -44.44 -16.33 3.18
CA ARG A 63 -43.92 -16.74 4.52
C ARG A 63 -44.78 -17.83 5.15
N GLU A 64 -46.06 -17.88 4.83
CA GLU A 64 -47.00 -18.87 5.38
C GLU A 64 -47.00 -20.22 4.65
N ASP A 65 -46.25 -20.30 3.50
CA ASP A 65 -46.11 -21.54 2.73
C ASP A 65 -44.65 -21.93 2.63
N PRO A 66 -44.14 -22.78 3.53
CA PRO A 66 -42.74 -23.14 3.56
C PRO A 66 -42.24 -23.82 2.26
N LYS A 67 -43.06 -24.62 1.60
CA LYS A 67 -42.68 -25.31 0.36
C LYS A 67 -42.45 -24.31 -0.76
N LYS A 68 -43.34 -23.35 -0.92
CA LYS A 68 -43.23 -22.29 -1.92
C LYS A 68 -42.05 -21.35 -1.62
N ALA A 69 -41.83 -21.05 -0.36
CA ALA A 69 -40.68 -20.22 0.05
C ALA A 69 -39.34 -20.87 -0.33
N ILE A 70 -39.19 -22.19 -0.10
CA ILE A 70 -37.99 -22.95 -0.47
C ILE A 70 -37.80 -22.96 -2.01
N GLU A 71 -38.86 -23.17 -2.76
CA GLU A 71 -38.78 -23.13 -4.23
C GLU A 71 -38.33 -21.77 -4.75
N LEU A 72 -38.91 -20.69 -4.22
CA LEU A 72 -38.52 -19.32 -4.56
C LEU A 72 -37.08 -19.01 -4.17
N GLN A 73 -36.61 -19.53 -3.02
CA GLN A 73 -35.22 -19.39 -2.59
C GLN A 73 -34.27 -20.06 -3.58
N LYS A 74 -34.60 -21.28 -4.04
CA LYS A 74 -33.77 -21.97 -5.04
C LYS A 74 -33.69 -21.15 -6.34
N LYS A 75 -34.82 -20.66 -6.82
CA LYS A 75 -34.85 -19.81 -8.03
C LYS A 75 -34.02 -18.54 -7.84
N ALA A 76 -34.19 -17.87 -6.71
CA ALA A 76 -33.39 -16.68 -6.38
C ALA A 76 -31.89 -16.99 -6.36
N MET A 77 -31.47 -18.15 -5.82
CA MET A 77 -30.09 -18.60 -5.81
C MET A 77 -29.53 -18.84 -7.22
N GLU A 78 -30.31 -19.48 -8.09
CA GLU A 78 -29.94 -19.72 -9.48
C GLU A 78 -29.69 -18.40 -10.22
N VAL A 79 -30.62 -17.46 -10.09
CA VAL A 79 -30.51 -16.13 -10.71
C VAL A 79 -29.31 -15.37 -10.13
N ASN A 80 -29.12 -15.45 -8.82
CA ASN A 80 -27.98 -14.81 -8.15
C ASN A 80 -26.64 -15.39 -8.63
N MET A 81 -26.57 -16.72 -8.86
CA MET A 81 -25.39 -17.37 -9.40
C MET A 81 -25.07 -16.86 -10.81
N LYS A 82 -26.10 -16.72 -11.67
CA LYS A 82 -25.91 -16.14 -13.02
C LYS A 82 -25.40 -14.70 -12.94
N TYR A 83 -25.94 -13.89 -12.03
CA TYR A 83 -25.51 -12.52 -11.78
C TYR A 83 -24.04 -12.47 -11.34
N MET A 84 -23.68 -13.33 -10.39
CA MET A 84 -22.29 -13.45 -9.90
C MET A 84 -21.33 -13.83 -11.02
N MET A 85 -21.67 -14.83 -11.83
CA MET A 85 -20.83 -15.30 -12.95
C MET A 85 -20.54 -14.16 -13.93
N GLN A 86 -21.53 -13.33 -14.25
CA GLN A 86 -21.34 -12.17 -15.12
C GLN A 86 -20.45 -11.11 -14.45
N SER A 87 -20.56 -10.95 -13.13
CA SER A 87 -19.76 -9.98 -12.37
C SER A 87 -18.29 -10.39 -12.23
N PHE A 88 -17.98 -11.69 -12.33
CA PHE A 88 -16.60 -12.18 -12.22
C PHE A 88 -15.75 -11.87 -13.46
N LYS A 89 -16.36 -11.77 -14.64
CA LYS A 89 -15.64 -11.51 -15.88
C LYS A 89 -14.76 -10.25 -15.81
N PRO A 90 -15.30 -9.07 -15.46
CA PRO A 90 -14.47 -7.86 -15.40
C PRO A 90 -13.43 -7.91 -14.30
N MET A 91 -13.66 -8.66 -13.22
CA MET A 91 -12.74 -8.76 -12.10
C MET A 91 -11.35 -9.25 -12.54
N ILE A 92 -11.31 -10.27 -13.42
CA ILE A 92 -10.05 -10.82 -13.93
C ILE A 92 -9.26 -9.73 -14.69
N PHE A 93 -9.94 -8.94 -15.52
CA PHE A 93 -9.31 -7.89 -16.33
C PHE A 93 -8.84 -6.69 -15.49
N THR A 94 -9.50 -6.43 -14.35
CA THR A 94 -9.12 -5.30 -13.48
C THR A 94 -8.01 -5.66 -12.51
N LEU A 95 -7.80 -6.95 -12.22
CA LEU A 95 -6.86 -7.41 -11.20
C LEU A 95 -5.42 -6.94 -11.49
N ILE A 96 -4.95 -7.14 -12.73
CA ILE A 96 -3.58 -6.82 -13.13
C ILE A 96 -3.28 -5.32 -12.98
N PRO A 97 -4.04 -4.41 -13.63
CA PRO A 97 -3.75 -2.98 -13.50
C PRO A 97 -3.89 -2.47 -12.05
N VAL A 98 -4.84 -2.99 -11.29
CA VAL A 98 -5.03 -2.59 -9.90
C VAL A 98 -3.81 -2.98 -9.05
N PHE A 99 -3.29 -4.20 -9.19
CA PHE A 99 -2.10 -4.63 -8.45
C PHE A 99 -0.87 -3.80 -8.79
N LEU A 100 -0.66 -3.47 -10.07
CA LEU A 100 0.46 -2.63 -10.49
C LEU A 100 0.37 -1.23 -9.87
N ILE A 101 -0.82 -0.62 -9.93
CA ILE A 101 -1.02 0.72 -9.38
C ILE A 101 -0.91 0.70 -7.84
N PHE A 102 -1.40 -0.35 -7.17
CA PHE A 102 -1.29 -0.47 -5.72
C PHE A 102 0.16 -0.64 -5.26
N GLY A 103 0.95 -1.41 -5.99
CA GLY A 103 2.40 -1.51 -5.73
C GLY A 103 3.06 -0.14 -5.82
N TRP A 104 2.73 0.61 -6.88
CA TRP A 104 3.25 1.96 -7.07
C TRP A 104 2.74 2.94 -5.99
N LEU A 105 1.43 2.93 -5.66
CA LEU A 105 0.87 3.77 -4.59
C LEU A 105 1.55 3.50 -3.25
N SER A 106 1.82 2.24 -2.96
CA SER A 106 2.53 1.86 -1.72
C SER A 106 3.94 2.45 -1.69
N SER A 107 4.68 2.37 -2.80
CA SER A 107 6.04 2.93 -2.87
C SER A 107 6.06 4.46 -2.74
N ALA A 108 5.02 5.13 -3.26
CA ALA A 108 4.96 6.60 -3.30
C ALA A 108 4.33 7.21 -2.04
N TYR A 109 3.40 6.52 -1.38
CA TYR A 109 2.57 7.12 -0.33
C TYR A 109 2.52 6.35 0.99
N ALA A 110 3.25 5.21 1.15
CA ALA A 110 3.19 4.44 2.41
C ALA A 110 3.97 5.14 3.53
N ALA A 111 5.06 5.82 3.17
CA ALA A 111 5.89 6.51 4.14
C ALA A 111 6.33 7.87 3.59
N ASP A 112 6.68 8.77 4.49
CA ASP A 112 7.25 10.05 4.10
C ASP A 112 8.73 9.87 3.73
N PRO A 113 9.21 10.53 2.66
CA PRO A 113 10.62 10.46 2.30
C PRO A 113 11.50 11.12 3.36
N ILE A 114 12.73 10.64 3.49
CA ILE A 114 13.74 11.29 4.33
C ILE A 114 14.35 12.42 3.49
N LYS A 115 14.22 13.64 3.99
CA LYS A 115 14.67 14.84 3.29
C LYS A 115 16.12 15.18 3.66
N PRO A 116 16.84 15.93 2.80
CA PRO A 116 18.15 16.46 3.15
C PRO A 116 18.12 17.22 4.48
N GLY A 117 19.08 16.93 5.34
CA GLY A 117 19.22 17.55 6.66
C GLY A 117 18.24 17.04 7.71
N GLN A 118 17.35 16.11 7.36
CA GLN A 118 16.37 15.59 8.32
C GLN A 118 17.00 14.58 9.27
N GLU A 119 16.63 14.67 10.55
CA GLU A 119 16.94 13.64 11.54
C GLU A 119 15.91 12.50 11.43
N PHE A 120 16.41 11.26 11.44
CA PHE A 120 15.60 10.05 11.38
C PHE A 120 16.28 8.95 12.19
N GLN A 121 15.52 7.91 12.52
CA GLN A 121 16.02 6.78 13.31
C GLN A 121 16.33 5.59 12.42
N VAL A 122 17.43 4.89 12.71
CA VAL A 122 17.82 3.63 12.07
C VAL A 122 17.88 2.58 13.17
N SER A 123 17.34 1.35 12.95
CA SER A 123 17.33 0.36 14.02
C SER A 123 17.30 -1.10 13.53
N UNK A 124 17.79 -2.12 14.31
CA UNK A 124 17.71 -3.15 14.15
C UNK A 124 16.92 -3.60 14.95
N GLN A 125 16.11 -4.63 14.81
CA GLN A 125 15.30 -5.42 15.75
C GLN A 125 15.74 -6.87 15.75
N PHE A 126 15.73 -7.51 16.93
CA PHE A 126 16.23 -8.87 17.11
C PHE A 126 15.09 -9.89 17.34
N LEU A 127 15.36 -11.13 16.99
CA LEU A 127 14.42 -12.25 17.13
C LEU A 127 14.34 -12.78 18.57
N ASP A 128 15.38 -12.58 19.36
CA ASP A 128 15.50 -13.10 20.72
C ASP A 128 15.73 -11.97 21.74
N ASP A 129 15.89 -12.34 23.00
CA ASP A 129 16.15 -11.43 24.10
C ASP A 129 17.63 -11.46 24.56
N ALA A 130 18.54 -12.03 23.74
CA ALA A 130 19.97 -12.00 24.03
C ALA A 130 20.52 -10.58 23.91
N GLU A 131 21.61 -10.30 24.57
CA GLU A 131 22.32 -9.03 24.43
C GLU A 131 23.16 -9.09 23.17
N HIS A 132 22.92 -8.18 22.24
CA HIS A 132 23.66 -8.03 20.97
C HIS A 132 24.50 -6.79 20.99
N ALA A 133 25.66 -6.84 20.36
CA ALA A 133 26.52 -5.67 20.13
C ALA A 133 26.40 -5.28 18.66
N ALA A 134 26.06 -4.02 18.41
CA ALA A 134 25.91 -3.53 17.04
C ALA A 134 26.60 -2.19 16.83
N ALA A 135 27.14 -2.01 15.64
CA ALA A 135 27.76 -0.75 15.20
C ALA A 135 27.11 -0.28 13.90
N LEU A 136 26.96 1.02 13.76
CA LEU A 136 26.42 1.64 12.56
C LEU A 136 27.52 2.47 11.88
N SER A 137 27.79 2.17 10.60
CA SER A 137 28.73 2.94 9.78
C SER A 137 27.94 3.79 8.80
N LEU A 138 28.20 5.10 8.85
CA LEU A 138 27.45 6.08 8.05
C LEU A 138 28.28 6.52 6.84
N PRO A 139 27.66 6.60 5.65
CA PRO A 139 28.35 7.12 4.48
C PRO A 139 28.61 8.62 4.59
N GLN A 140 29.48 9.12 3.70
CA GLN A 140 29.90 10.53 3.70
C GLN A 140 28.70 11.48 3.65
N GLY A 141 28.71 12.50 4.48
CA GLY A 141 27.66 13.52 4.54
C GLY A 141 26.58 13.27 5.60
N PHE A 142 26.49 12.05 6.11
CA PHE A 142 25.64 11.73 7.27
C PHE A 142 26.35 12.08 8.56
N ALA A 143 25.58 12.27 9.62
CA ALA A 143 26.09 12.48 10.98
C ALA A 143 25.23 11.75 11.99
N PHE A 144 25.81 11.36 13.11
CA PHE A 144 25.03 10.89 14.26
C PHE A 144 24.32 12.08 14.92
N GLY A 145 23.15 11.84 15.48
CA GLY A 145 22.44 12.83 16.30
C GLY A 145 23.21 13.15 17.60
N THR A 146 22.68 14.10 18.34
CA THR A 146 23.31 14.55 19.58
C THR A 146 23.41 13.39 20.60
N GLN A 147 24.60 13.19 21.15
CA GLN A 147 24.91 12.16 22.16
C GLN A 147 24.80 10.71 21.62
N GLU A 148 24.78 10.51 20.31
CA GLU A 148 24.78 9.18 19.71
C GLU A 148 26.20 8.63 19.57
N THR A 149 26.36 7.34 19.79
CA THR A 149 27.61 6.61 19.59
C THR A 149 27.45 5.61 18.45
N GLN A 150 28.55 5.35 17.75
CA GLN A 150 28.56 4.39 16.64
C GLN A 150 28.22 2.98 17.13
N GLU A 151 28.80 2.59 18.27
CA GLU A 151 28.61 1.25 18.85
C GLU A 151 27.57 1.30 19.97
N ARG A 152 26.71 0.30 20.01
CA ARG A 152 25.65 0.15 21.02
C ARG A 152 25.43 -1.32 21.35
N THR A 153 24.89 -1.57 22.55
CA THR A 153 24.40 -2.89 22.93
C THR A 153 22.92 -2.81 23.29
N GLY A 154 22.23 -3.90 23.11
CA GLY A 154 20.83 -4.00 23.45
C GLY A 154 20.26 -5.40 23.20
N THR A 155 19.09 -5.65 23.75
CA THR A 155 18.47 -6.97 23.64
C THR A 155 17.45 -7.04 22.49
N LYS A 156 16.32 -6.37 22.60
CA LYS A 156 15.23 -6.46 21.59
C LYS A 156 15.42 -5.53 20.40
N GLN A 157 16.03 -4.37 20.67
CA GLN A 157 16.21 -3.34 19.65
C GLN A 157 17.42 -2.49 19.98
N ILE A 158 18.19 -2.19 18.93
CA ILE A 158 19.25 -1.18 18.98
C ILE A 158 18.88 -0.12 17.94
N ALA A 159 18.98 1.16 18.33
CA ALA A 159 18.55 2.26 17.46
C ALA A 159 19.54 3.43 17.55
N TRP A 160 19.71 4.12 16.42
CA TRP A 160 20.55 5.32 16.28
C TRP A 160 19.73 6.43 15.65
N ASN A 161 19.89 7.64 16.14
CA ASN A 161 19.42 8.85 15.47
C ASN A 161 20.48 9.34 14.51
N VAL A 162 20.10 9.52 13.27
CA VAL A 162 21.01 9.85 12.17
C VAL A 162 20.47 11.11 11.47
N ILE A 163 21.39 11.99 11.06
CA ILE A 163 21.07 13.20 10.30
C ILE A 163 21.48 12.96 8.85
N ALA A 164 20.55 13.12 7.93
CA ALA A 164 20.78 12.97 6.50
C ALA A 164 21.69 14.10 5.96
N PRO A 165 22.43 13.86 4.86
CA PRO A 165 23.26 14.92 4.25
C PRO A 165 22.39 16.10 3.83
N GLN A 166 22.93 17.32 4.03
CA GLN A 166 22.19 18.55 3.69
C GLN A 166 22.15 18.82 2.18
N LYS A 167 23.15 18.33 1.44
CA LYS A 167 23.26 18.53 0.00
C LYS A 167 23.21 17.20 -0.72
N LEU A 168 22.45 17.16 -1.80
CA LEU A 168 22.36 16.00 -2.70
C LEU A 168 23.16 16.30 -3.96
N GLN A 169 23.75 15.27 -4.57
CA GLN A 169 24.41 15.36 -5.87
C GLN A 169 23.36 15.41 -6.98
N ASN A 170 22.28 14.66 -6.83
CA ASN A 170 21.16 14.62 -7.77
C ASN A 170 19.94 15.34 -7.17
N PRO A 171 19.39 16.37 -7.84
CA PRO A 171 18.21 17.06 -7.31
C PRO A 171 17.01 16.18 -7.02
N LYS A 172 16.89 15.03 -7.72
CA LYS A 172 15.79 14.07 -7.52
C LYS A 172 16.00 13.15 -6.32
N GLY A 173 17.22 13.07 -5.80
CA GLY A 173 17.57 12.23 -4.66
C GLY A 173 18.80 11.38 -4.91
N ASP A 174 19.49 11.06 -3.85
CA ASP A 174 20.69 10.20 -3.87
C ASP A 174 20.43 8.94 -3.05
N GLU A 175 20.94 7.83 -3.56
CA GLU A 175 20.92 6.55 -2.87
C GLU A 175 22.24 6.35 -2.15
N PHE A 176 22.16 5.87 -0.92
CA PHE A 176 23.32 5.61 -0.07
C PHE A 176 23.20 4.20 0.50
N ILE A 177 24.34 3.64 0.92
CA ILE A 177 24.40 2.36 1.63
C ILE A 177 24.83 2.67 3.06
N ILE A 178 24.02 2.23 4.02
CA ILE A 178 24.34 2.24 5.44
C ILE A 178 24.79 0.83 5.82
N GLU A 179 25.87 0.73 6.57
CA GLU A 179 26.42 -0.55 6.99
C GLU A 179 26.18 -0.77 8.47
N PHE A 180 25.74 -1.96 8.81
CA PHE A 180 25.55 -2.42 10.18
C PHE A 180 26.53 -3.57 10.45
N THR A 181 27.22 -3.53 11.57
CA THR A 181 27.93 -4.69 12.10
C THR A 181 27.14 -5.18 13.32
N VAL A 182 26.73 -6.43 13.32
CA VAL A 182 25.98 -7.04 14.44
C VAL A 182 26.72 -8.32 14.83
N ASP A 183 27.22 -8.36 16.07
CA ASP A 183 27.98 -9.49 16.63
C ASP A 183 29.12 -9.94 15.67
N GLY A 184 29.81 -8.96 15.05
CA GLY A 184 30.92 -9.19 14.14
C GLY A 184 30.54 -9.54 12.71
N LYS A 185 29.25 -9.58 12.35
CA LYS A 185 28.75 -9.82 10.99
C LYS A 185 28.30 -8.51 10.34
N GLU A 186 28.59 -8.34 9.06
CA GLU A 186 28.30 -7.11 8.31
C GLU A 186 27.02 -7.24 7.50
N PHE A 187 26.20 -6.20 7.53
CA PHE A 187 24.93 -6.07 6.82
C PHE A 187 24.86 -4.71 6.16
N GLN A 188 24.17 -4.61 5.03
CA GLN A 188 24.00 -3.37 4.30
C GLN A 188 22.52 -3.08 4.05
N ALA A 189 22.15 -1.81 4.13
CA ALA A 189 20.80 -1.34 3.81
C ALA A 189 20.87 -0.11 2.92
N GLU A 190 20.07 -0.13 1.85
CA GLU A 190 19.97 1.01 0.95
C GLU A 190 19.00 2.05 1.51
N ILE A 191 19.39 3.31 1.44
CA ILE A 191 18.57 4.44 1.86
C ILE A 191 18.49 5.48 0.73
N LEU A 192 17.30 6.04 0.53
CA LEU A 192 17.08 7.12 -0.42
C LEU A 192 16.81 8.42 0.33
N ILE A 193 17.64 9.43 0.08
CA ILE A 193 17.45 10.80 0.59
C ILE A 193 16.96 11.65 -0.58
N THR A 194 15.76 12.23 -0.46
CA THR A 194 15.11 12.89 -1.59
C THR A 194 14.10 13.94 -1.15
N ASN A 195 13.90 14.94 -2.01
CA ASN A 195 12.79 15.89 -1.88
C ASN A 195 11.54 15.40 -2.60
N GLU A 196 11.67 14.38 -3.44
CA GLU A 196 10.51 13.79 -4.16
C GLU A 196 9.75 12.82 -3.25
N ARG A 197 8.50 12.56 -3.62
CA ARG A 197 7.64 11.62 -2.88
C ARG A 197 7.94 10.18 -3.33
N ARG A 198 9.10 9.70 -2.89
CA ARG A 198 9.54 8.32 -3.10
C ARG A 198 10.26 7.80 -1.87
N VAL A 199 10.09 6.54 -1.55
CA VAL A 199 10.82 5.86 -0.48
C VAL A 199 11.32 4.51 -0.98
N LYS A 200 12.48 4.09 -0.51
CA LYS A 200 12.89 2.68 -0.58
C LYS A 200 12.23 1.94 0.58
N THR A 201 12.38 0.64 0.61
CA THR A 201 11.77 -0.22 1.65
C THR A 201 12.14 0.27 3.05
N PRO A 202 11.19 0.85 3.80
CA PRO A 202 11.54 1.42 5.12
C PRO A 202 11.79 0.38 6.20
N ILE A 203 11.32 -0.86 6.00
CA ILE A 203 11.56 -2.00 6.88
C ILE A 203 12.04 -3.15 6.01
N ILE A 204 13.25 -3.61 6.25
CA ILE A 204 13.90 -4.68 5.50
C ILE A 204 13.87 -5.94 6.39
N THR A 205 13.06 -6.91 6.01
CA THR A 205 12.99 -8.22 6.67
C THR A 205 13.82 -9.24 5.89
N GLU A 206 13.92 -10.45 6.38
CA GLU A 206 14.61 -11.56 5.70
C GLU A 206 14.16 -11.72 4.24
N LYS A 207 12.88 -11.46 3.97
CA LYS A 207 12.30 -11.59 2.63
C LYS A 207 12.82 -10.51 1.66
N GLU A 208 13.02 -9.31 2.15
CA GLU A 208 13.50 -8.17 1.34
C GLU A 208 15.02 -8.11 1.27
N TYR A 209 15.72 -8.69 2.24
CA TYR A 209 17.18 -8.66 2.32
C TYR A 209 17.79 -9.69 1.35
N GLN A 210 18.78 -9.26 0.57
CA GLN A 210 19.45 -10.11 -0.41
C GLN A 210 20.95 -10.26 -0.15
N GLY A 211 21.40 -9.86 1.03
CA GLY A 211 22.81 -9.93 1.40
C GLY A 211 23.21 -11.26 2.04
N THR A 212 24.52 -11.42 2.24
CA THR A 212 25.12 -12.56 2.93
C THR A 212 26.04 -11.99 4.01
N PRO A 213 25.94 -12.44 5.29
CA PRO A 213 25.03 -13.46 5.81
C PRO A 213 23.56 -13.01 5.81
N SER A 214 22.61 -13.95 5.96
CA SER A 214 21.19 -13.62 6.06
C SER A 214 20.90 -12.93 7.40
N LEU A 215 19.84 -12.13 7.46
CA LEU A 215 19.44 -11.46 8.72
C LEU A 215 19.14 -12.49 9.81
N LYS A 216 18.48 -13.57 9.43
CA LYS A 216 18.09 -14.64 10.36
C LYS A 216 19.30 -15.32 10.99
N ASP A 217 20.40 -15.50 10.25
CA ASP A 217 21.63 -16.11 10.76
C ASP A 217 22.31 -15.28 11.86
N ALA A 218 21.95 -14.00 11.95
CA ALA A 218 22.45 -13.09 12.99
C ALA A 218 21.39 -12.75 14.03
N GLY A 219 20.26 -13.49 14.05
CA GLY A 219 19.17 -13.22 14.98
C GLY A 219 18.42 -11.92 14.72
N ILE A 220 18.60 -11.31 13.52
CA ILE A 220 17.97 -10.04 13.19
C ILE A 220 16.59 -10.31 12.59
N GLN A 221 15.54 -9.73 13.18
CA GLN A 221 14.17 -9.78 12.68
C GLN A 221 13.99 -8.81 11.51
N SER A 222 14.49 -7.59 11.67
CA SER A 222 14.38 -6.56 10.63
C SER A 222 15.38 -5.42 10.85
N LEU A 223 15.78 -4.79 9.73
CA LEU A 223 16.47 -3.51 9.71
C LEU A 223 15.43 -2.44 9.36
N SER A 224 15.32 -1.41 10.17
CA SER A 224 14.37 -0.31 9.92
C SER A 224 15.11 0.96 9.58
N ILE A 225 14.79 1.52 8.41
CA ILE A 225 15.17 2.87 8.00
C ILE A 225 13.97 3.75 8.38
N GLY A 226 14.14 4.64 9.29
CA GLY A 226 13.08 5.34 10.01
C GLY A 226 12.24 6.33 9.22
N ASN A 227 11.81 5.97 8.03
CA ASN A 227 10.79 6.71 7.30
C ASN A 227 9.49 6.70 8.11
N LYS A 228 8.95 7.86 8.37
CA LYS A 228 7.68 7.97 9.11
C LYS A 228 6.54 7.49 8.23
N LYS A 229 5.63 6.72 8.80
CA LYS A 229 4.41 6.28 8.11
C LYS A 229 3.61 7.50 7.68
N ALA A 230 3.33 7.62 6.39
CA ALA A 230 2.65 8.79 5.85
C ALA A 230 1.19 8.86 6.31
N VAL A 231 0.79 9.99 6.86
CA VAL A 231 -0.61 10.32 7.15
C VAL A 231 -1.10 11.20 5.99
N VAL A 232 -1.96 10.62 5.15
CA VAL A 232 -2.45 11.29 3.95
C VAL A 232 -3.64 12.18 4.27
N MET A 233 -4.58 11.68 5.07
CA MET A 233 -5.82 12.40 5.42
C MET A 233 -6.13 12.20 6.89
N ASN A 234 -6.62 13.24 7.53
CA ASN A 234 -7.14 13.16 8.89
C ASN A 234 -8.66 13.41 8.83
N LEU A 235 -9.44 12.37 9.11
CA LEU A 235 -10.91 12.44 9.06
C LEU A 235 -11.44 12.35 10.49
N PHE A 236 -11.80 13.49 11.06
CA PHE A 236 -12.36 13.58 12.43
C PHE A 236 -11.46 12.90 13.48
N GLY A 237 -10.12 13.08 13.36
CA GLY A 237 -9.15 12.48 14.27
C GLY A 237 -8.58 11.13 13.80
N TRP A 238 -9.20 10.49 12.82
CA TRP A 238 -8.66 9.24 12.21
C TRP A 238 -7.55 9.58 11.23
N LYS A 239 -6.34 9.17 11.57
CA LYS A 239 -5.16 9.34 10.72
C LYS A 239 -5.11 8.24 9.68
N LEU A 240 -5.51 8.56 8.46
CA LEU A 240 -5.59 7.62 7.35
C LEU A 240 -4.33 7.70 6.49
N GLY A 241 -3.73 6.55 6.24
CA GLY A 241 -2.67 6.41 5.24
C GLY A 241 -3.25 6.36 3.83
N TRP A 242 -2.38 6.09 2.85
CA TRP A 242 -2.79 6.09 1.43
C TRP A 242 -3.93 5.11 1.14
N LEU A 243 -3.87 3.90 1.71
CA LEU A 243 -4.87 2.86 1.43
C LEU A 243 -6.26 3.25 1.96
N GLY A 244 -6.33 3.74 3.20
CA GLY A 244 -7.61 4.20 3.78
C GLY A 244 -8.20 5.37 2.99
N THR A 245 -7.37 6.32 2.60
CA THR A 245 -7.78 7.47 1.77
C THR A 245 -8.28 6.99 0.39
N TYR A 246 -7.55 6.07 -0.25
CA TYR A 246 -7.93 5.47 -1.53
C TYR A 246 -9.31 4.77 -1.43
N ILE A 247 -9.52 3.96 -0.39
CA ILE A 247 -10.79 3.23 -0.21
C ILE A 247 -11.96 4.21 -0.13
N ILE A 248 -11.85 5.26 0.68
CA ILE A 248 -12.93 6.26 0.82
C ILE A 248 -13.22 6.92 -0.53
N PHE A 249 -12.20 7.42 -1.21
CA PHE A 249 -12.37 8.09 -2.50
C PHE A 249 -12.94 7.12 -3.56
N SER A 250 -12.42 5.89 -3.63
CA SER A 250 -12.87 4.91 -4.62
C SER A 250 -14.33 4.51 -4.40
N LEU A 251 -14.78 4.39 -3.15
CA LEU A 251 -16.20 4.13 -2.84
C LEU A 251 -17.06 5.28 -3.34
N VAL A 252 -16.71 6.51 -3.01
CA VAL A 252 -17.48 7.70 -3.44
C VAL A 252 -17.51 7.79 -4.97
N PHE A 253 -16.35 7.72 -5.62
CA PHE A 253 -16.27 7.82 -7.08
C PHE A 253 -16.99 6.66 -7.78
N SER A 254 -16.86 5.44 -7.25
CA SER A 254 -17.53 4.26 -7.82
C SER A 254 -19.05 4.41 -7.78
N LEU A 255 -19.62 4.86 -6.67
CA LEU A 255 -21.06 5.10 -6.54
C LEU A 255 -21.54 6.17 -7.52
N VAL A 256 -20.83 7.30 -7.59
CA VAL A 256 -21.19 8.40 -8.50
C VAL A 256 -21.07 7.97 -9.96
N LEU A 257 -19.93 7.38 -10.34
CA LEU A 257 -19.67 6.98 -11.72
C LEU A 257 -20.63 5.87 -12.20
N ARG A 258 -20.94 4.86 -11.36
CA ARG A 258 -21.92 3.82 -11.70
C ARG A 258 -23.28 4.42 -12.02
N LYS A 259 -23.72 5.40 -11.21
CA LYS A 259 -24.99 6.10 -11.41
C LYS A 259 -24.98 6.90 -12.72
N LEU A 260 -23.91 7.68 -12.96
CA LEU A 260 -23.77 8.52 -14.16
C LEU A 260 -23.70 7.66 -15.45
N MET A 261 -22.96 6.55 -15.40
CA MET A 261 -22.72 5.70 -16.57
C MET A 261 -23.79 4.61 -16.75
N LYS A 262 -24.79 4.56 -15.86
CA LYS A 262 -25.92 3.59 -15.87
C LYS A 262 -25.38 2.15 -15.89
N VAL A 263 -24.42 1.84 -15.01
CA VAL A 263 -23.83 0.51 -14.87
C VAL A 263 -24.54 -0.23 -13.72
N TYR A 264 -25.03 -1.44 -13.99
CA TYR A 264 -25.89 -2.23 -13.09
C TYR A 264 -25.15 -3.33 -12.33
#